data_c7da416168487d304c1bf72a4d75753e
#
_entry.id   c7da416168487d304c1bf72a4d75753e
#
_cell.length_a   1.000
_cell.length_b   1.000
_cell.length_c   1.000
_cell.angle_alpha   90.00
_cell.angle_beta   90.00
_cell.angle_gamma   90.00
#
_symmetry.space_group_name_H-M   'P 1'
#
loop_
_entity.id
_entity.type
_entity.pdbx_description
1 polymer ?
#
loop_
_entity_poly.entity_id
_entity_poly.type
_entity_poly.pdbx_seq_one_letter_code
_entity_poly.pdbx_strand_id
1 'polypeptide(L)'
;MKNEKDCRAAVRDFCLQNRLLCPGQPLRLAAAVSGGADSMALLLLLRALQPEFGYTLSACHVNHGLRGAAADRDEAFVRQASGALGVPLRVFHAAELADTVDAPPPHAGEDWARRLRYACFERLCEEGIDAVATAHTANDQAETLLLRLARGTGLHGAAGIRPRRGCYLRPLLCLNRADTETVCRAAGQTWVTDETNETDAYARNRLRRAALPALQSTNEAATENLARFCEKAAQADAYFAQKAEALLMDARLSDTDPVCWRLEPLAAADAPILETALHRLAAPVRDPEEKYIRLLAQLVQQGSGAVQLTGKVRFCAADGVLRQETQAESAGWDADAAAAFTAALQAGKPARMPLPGGKTLTARVFPADFEEKIQVVHKKDLKNRADYARITTLYAGLVLRTRQPGDVYRPAGRAVHNRLRKWMNEADIPAQRRDTLPLLAAGSEVLWVCGSGFAEGLAPDETTTQILQMEQET
;
A
#
# COMPACT_ATOMS: atom_id res chain seq x y z
N MET A 1 -9.87 38.55 -12.37
CA MET A 1 -10.87 37.68 -11.67
C MET A 1 -12.04 37.44 -12.61
N LYS A 2 -12.49 36.22 -12.73
CA LYS A 2 -13.68 35.84 -13.49
C LYS A 2 -14.92 36.31 -12.76
N ASN A 3 -15.97 36.74 -13.48
CA ASN A 3 -17.28 36.95 -12.86
C ASN A 3 -18.02 35.59 -12.66
N GLU A 4 -19.18 35.59 -11.99
CA GLU A 4 -19.94 34.38 -11.70
C GLU A 4 -20.30 33.57 -12.97
N LYS A 5 -20.75 34.30 -14.03
CA LYS A 5 -21.12 33.66 -15.32
C LYS A 5 -19.92 33.00 -15.98
N ASP A 6 -18.74 33.63 -15.93
CA ASP A 6 -17.50 33.07 -16.45
C ASP A 6 -17.08 31.83 -15.65
N CYS A 7 -17.22 31.84 -14.32
CA CYS A 7 -16.94 30.71 -13.46
C CYS A 7 -17.85 29.51 -13.78
N ARG A 8 -19.16 29.77 -13.95
CA ARG A 8 -20.13 28.73 -14.32
C ARG A 8 -19.83 28.14 -15.69
N ALA A 9 -19.52 28.98 -16.68
CA ALA A 9 -19.12 28.51 -18.00
C ALA A 9 -17.84 27.67 -17.95
N ALA A 10 -16.83 28.13 -17.21
CA ALA A 10 -15.57 27.37 -17.05
C ALA A 10 -15.81 25.99 -16.41
N VAL A 11 -16.62 25.88 -15.36
CA VAL A 11 -16.97 24.60 -14.71
C VAL A 11 -17.75 23.70 -15.64
N ARG A 12 -18.73 24.25 -16.39
CA ARG A 12 -19.48 23.51 -17.40
C ARG A 12 -18.55 22.89 -18.42
N ASP A 13 -17.70 23.70 -19.03
CA ASP A 13 -16.79 23.28 -20.09
C ASP A 13 -15.76 22.27 -19.56
N PHE A 14 -15.25 22.48 -18.36
CA PHE A 14 -14.35 21.54 -17.68
C PHE A 14 -15.03 20.18 -17.41
N CYS A 15 -16.29 20.18 -16.98
CA CYS A 15 -17.06 18.96 -16.77
C CYS A 15 -17.28 18.18 -18.08
N LEU A 16 -17.59 18.87 -19.17
CA LEU A 16 -17.77 18.26 -20.50
C LEU A 16 -16.45 17.67 -21.02
N GLN A 17 -15.36 18.47 -21.01
CA GLN A 17 -14.05 18.04 -21.50
C GLN A 17 -13.50 16.83 -20.76
N ASN A 18 -13.72 16.76 -19.44
CA ASN A 18 -13.26 15.65 -18.58
C ASN A 18 -14.31 14.55 -18.39
N ARG A 19 -15.45 14.63 -19.08
CA ARG A 19 -16.57 13.66 -18.98
C ARG A 19 -16.99 13.42 -17.54
N LEU A 20 -17.01 14.48 -16.73
CA LEU A 20 -17.46 14.40 -15.34
C LEU A 20 -18.98 14.37 -15.25
N LEU A 21 -19.64 15.21 -16.04
CA LEU A 21 -21.07 15.33 -16.18
C LEU A 21 -21.41 15.27 -17.67
N CYS A 22 -22.39 14.45 -18.04
CA CYS A 22 -22.84 14.28 -19.42
C CYS A 22 -24.30 14.65 -19.52
N PRO A 23 -24.71 15.59 -20.40
CA PRO A 23 -26.09 15.94 -20.61
C PRO A 23 -26.94 14.71 -20.98
N GLY A 24 -28.14 14.62 -20.38
CA GLY A 24 -29.07 13.53 -20.66
C GLY A 24 -28.74 12.18 -20.01
N GLN A 25 -27.64 12.06 -19.28
CA GLN A 25 -27.39 10.88 -18.46
C GLN A 25 -27.96 11.06 -17.05
N PRO A 26 -28.87 10.19 -16.60
CA PRO A 26 -29.35 10.25 -15.24
C PRO A 26 -28.18 9.95 -14.27
N LEU A 27 -27.97 10.86 -13.33
CA LEU A 27 -26.88 10.76 -12.34
C LEU A 27 -27.41 11.27 -10.99
N ARG A 28 -27.23 10.49 -9.94
CA ARG A 28 -27.48 10.91 -8.56
C ARG A 28 -26.16 11.44 -8.01
N LEU A 29 -26.05 12.77 -7.94
CA LEU A 29 -24.84 13.49 -7.56
C LEU A 29 -24.97 14.03 -6.14
N ALA A 30 -23.98 13.79 -5.29
CA ALA A 30 -23.85 14.43 -3.98
C ALA A 30 -22.72 15.47 -4.00
N ALA A 31 -22.98 16.69 -3.56
CA ALA A 31 -21.96 17.71 -3.32
C ALA A 31 -21.44 17.59 -1.88
N ALA A 32 -20.13 17.39 -1.70
CA ALA A 32 -19.50 17.41 -0.38
C ALA A 32 -19.32 18.85 0.10
N VAL A 33 -20.06 19.24 1.16
CA VAL A 33 -20.13 20.60 1.66
C VAL A 33 -19.59 20.69 3.08
N SER A 34 -18.48 21.41 3.26
CA SER A 34 -17.87 21.68 4.57
C SER A 34 -18.31 22.99 5.20
N GLY A 35 -18.97 23.86 4.44
CA GLY A 35 -19.32 25.23 4.85
C GLY A 35 -18.32 26.31 4.39
N GLY A 36 -17.09 25.94 4.00
CA GLY A 36 -16.10 26.87 3.47
C GLY A 36 -16.42 27.35 2.05
N ALA A 37 -15.80 28.46 1.62
CA ALA A 37 -16.07 29.15 0.35
C ALA A 37 -16.08 28.21 -0.86
N ASP A 38 -15.05 27.35 -1.00
CA ASP A 38 -14.93 26.44 -2.13
C ASP A 38 -16.09 25.43 -2.18
N SER A 39 -16.50 24.89 -1.03
CA SER A 39 -17.59 23.93 -0.95
C SER A 39 -18.96 24.56 -1.16
N MET A 40 -19.13 25.81 -0.71
CA MET A 40 -20.35 26.58 -0.98
C MET A 40 -20.46 26.94 -2.46
N ALA A 41 -19.35 27.38 -3.09
CA ALA A 41 -19.29 27.63 -4.52
C ALA A 41 -19.59 26.37 -5.34
N LEU A 42 -19.09 25.20 -4.91
CA LEU A 42 -19.40 23.91 -5.54
C LEU A 42 -20.92 23.66 -5.54
N LEU A 43 -21.56 23.81 -4.39
CA LEU A 43 -23.01 23.58 -4.25
C LEU A 43 -23.82 24.54 -5.15
N LEU A 44 -23.48 25.83 -5.15
CA LEU A 44 -24.13 26.87 -5.97
C LEU A 44 -23.96 26.55 -7.47
N LEU A 45 -22.76 26.28 -7.92
CA LEU A 45 -22.48 26.01 -9.34
C LEU A 45 -23.14 24.71 -9.81
N LEU A 46 -23.10 23.65 -9.01
CA LEU A 46 -23.82 22.41 -9.34
C LEU A 46 -25.35 22.64 -9.36
N ARG A 47 -25.88 23.42 -8.43
CA ARG A 47 -27.34 23.75 -8.46
C ARG A 47 -27.72 24.54 -9.72
N ALA A 48 -26.85 25.49 -10.15
CA ALA A 48 -27.07 26.26 -11.37
C ALA A 48 -26.92 25.46 -12.67
N LEU A 49 -26.08 24.42 -12.68
CA LEU A 49 -25.83 23.55 -13.85
C LEU A 49 -26.83 22.38 -13.93
N GLN A 50 -27.58 22.10 -12.87
CA GLN A 50 -28.52 20.97 -12.80
C GLN A 50 -29.55 20.95 -13.95
N PRO A 51 -30.17 22.07 -14.36
CA PRO A 51 -31.12 22.05 -15.47
C PRO A 51 -30.52 21.67 -16.81
N GLU A 52 -29.25 21.99 -17.04
CA GLU A 52 -28.53 21.70 -18.29
C GLU A 52 -28.12 20.22 -18.39
N PHE A 53 -27.65 19.64 -17.28
CA PHE A 53 -27.12 18.28 -17.28
C PHE A 53 -28.17 17.21 -16.90
N GLY A 54 -29.23 17.56 -16.17
CA GLY A 54 -30.33 16.66 -15.84
C GLY A 54 -30.05 15.70 -14.67
N TYR A 55 -28.99 15.91 -13.88
CA TYR A 55 -28.74 15.07 -12.69
C TYR A 55 -29.65 15.45 -11.51
N THR A 56 -29.83 14.52 -10.58
CA THR A 56 -30.40 14.84 -9.27
C THR A 56 -29.26 15.25 -8.33
N LEU A 57 -29.44 16.38 -7.61
CA LEU A 57 -28.43 16.94 -6.71
C LEU A 57 -28.86 16.77 -5.26
N SER A 58 -27.98 16.25 -4.44
CA SER A 58 -28.01 16.26 -2.99
C SER A 58 -26.74 16.88 -2.43
N ALA A 59 -26.73 17.26 -1.15
CA ALA A 59 -25.55 17.70 -0.42
C ALA A 59 -25.18 16.69 0.67
N CYS A 60 -23.89 16.58 0.98
CA CYS A 60 -23.37 15.78 2.07
C CYS A 60 -22.46 16.64 2.96
N HIS A 61 -22.70 16.60 4.27
CA HIS A 61 -21.83 17.21 5.28
C HIS A 61 -21.31 16.14 6.25
N VAL A 62 -20.07 16.28 6.69
CA VAL A 62 -19.45 15.38 7.67
C VAL A 62 -19.05 16.17 8.89
N ASN A 63 -19.77 15.96 9.99
CA ASN A 63 -19.44 16.50 11.30
C ASN A 63 -18.50 15.51 12.01
N HIS A 64 -17.21 15.87 12.08
CA HIS A 64 -16.18 15.02 12.69
C HIS A 64 -16.24 15.00 14.23
N GLY A 65 -16.95 15.96 14.84
CA GLY A 65 -17.01 16.12 16.29
C GLY A 65 -15.73 16.67 16.94
N LEU A 66 -14.63 16.82 16.20
CA LEU A 66 -13.32 17.18 16.77
C LEU A 66 -13.25 18.61 17.34
N ARG A 67 -14.12 19.51 16.89
CA ARG A 67 -14.17 20.93 17.29
C ARG A 67 -15.36 21.28 18.19
N GLY A 68 -16.08 20.25 18.69
CA GLY A 68 -17.25 20.47 19.56
C GLY A 68 -18.25 21.47 18.97
N ALA A 69 -18.64 22.49 19.75
CA ALA A 69 -19.62 23.47 19.36
C ALA A 69 -19.32 24.24 18.05
N ALA A 70 -18.05 24.31 17.61
CA ALA A 70 -17.73 24.91 16.31
C ALA A 70 -18.16 24.00 15.16
N ALA A 71 -17.99 22.68 15.29
CA ALA A 71 -18.45 21.71 14.29
C ALA A 71 -19.99 21.72 14.18
N ASP A 72 -20.71 21.87 15.30
CA ASP A 72 -22.18 21.97 15.31
C ASP A 72 -22.67 23.25 14.66
N ARG A 73 -21.97 24.39 14.84
CA ARG A 73 -22.27 25.63 14.12
C ARG A 73 -22.07 25.50 12.61
N ASP A 74 -21.00 24.84 12.19
CA ASP A 74 -20.74 24.58 10.78
C ASP A 74 -21.82 23.70 10.16
N GLU A 75 -22.26 22.67 10.86
CA GLU A 75 -23.37 21.82 10.45
C GLU A 75 -24.68 22.63 10.33
N ALA A 76 -25.02 23.44 11.33
CA ALA A 76 -26.22 24.30 11.31
C ALA A 76 -26.19 25.23 10.11
N PHE A 77 -25.04 25.86 9.82
CA PHE A 77 -24.83 26.72 8.66
C PHE A 77 -25.08 25.96 7.34
N VAL A 78 -24.50 24.76 7.18
CA VAL A 78 -24.68 23.95 5.95
C VAL A 78 -26.15 23.52 5.81
N ARG A 79 -26.82 23.16 6.90
CA ARG A 79 -28.26 22.82 6.89
C ARG A 79 -29.11 24.01 6.39
N GLN A 80 -28.86 25.20 6.93
CA GLN A 80 -29.56 26.43 6.50
C GLN A 80 -29.33 26.72 5.02
N ALA A 81 -28.07 26.69 4.58
CA ALA A 81 -27.69 26.98 3.19
C ALA A 81 -28.30 25.99 2.20
N SER A 82 -28.21 24.68 2.50
CA SER A 82 -28.80 23.64 1.68
C SER A 82 -30.33 23.75 1.59
N GLY A 83 -30.99 24.07 2.72
CA GLY A 83 -32.43 24.30 2.77
C GLY A 83 -32.85 25.51 1.93
N ALA A 84 -32.12 26.62 1.98
CA ALA A 84 -32.38 27.84 1.19
C ALA A 84 -32.24 27.56 -0.33
N LEU A 85 -31.35 26.65 -0.73
CA LEU A 85 -31.14 26.23 -2.12
C LEU A 85 -32.09 25.11 -2.59
N GLY A 86 -32.91 24.59 -1.69
CA GLY A 86 -33.82 23.46 -1.98
C GLY A 86 -33.04 22.16 -2.33
N VAL A 87 -31.84 21.97 -1.77
CA VAL A 87 -30.99 20.79 -1.99
C VAL A 87 -31.08 19.88 -0.77
N PRO A 88 -31.54 18.61 -0.93
CA PRO A 88 -31.54 17.65 0.16
C PRO A 88 -30.16 17.44 0.75
N LEU A 89 -30.05 17.42 2.09
CA LEU A 89 -28.78 17.28 2.81
C LEU A 89 -28.74 15.98 3.63
N ARG A 90 -27.69 15.18 3.44
CA ARG A 90 -27.29 14.09 4.32
C ARG A 90 -26.14 14.56 5.22
N VAL A 91 -26.33 14.49 6.52
CA VAL A 91 -25.26 14.78 7.49
C VAL A 91 -24.81 13.45 8.09
N PHE A 92 -23.50 13.27 8.16
CA PHE A 92 -22.86 12.16 8.84
C PHE A 92 -22.15 12.65 10.10
N HIS A 93 -22.31 11.88 11.17
CA HIS A 93 -21.55 12.05 12.41
C HIS A 93 -20.55 10.91 12.55
N ALA A 94 -19.39 11.18 13.18
CA ALA A 94 -18.34 10.17 13.34
C ALA A 94 -18.84 8.87 13.99
N ALA A 95 -19.79 8.96 14.92
CA ALA A 95 -20.37 7.81 15.60
C ALA A 95 -21.13 6.83 14.65
N GLU A 96 -21.64 7.33 13.51
CA GLU A 96 -22.36 6.50 12.53
C GLU A 96 -21.43 5.54 11.75
N LEU A 97 -20.12 5.75 11.83
CA LEU A 97 -19.10 5.00 11.09
C LEU A 97 -18.10 4.30 12.01
N ALA A 98 -18.51 4.05 13.26
CA ALA A 98 -17.66 3.38 14.26
C ALA A 98 -17.32 1.91 13.89
N ASP A 99 -18.05 1.32 12.97
CA ASP A 99 -17.82 0.01 12.36
C ASP A 99 -16.76 0.03 11.24
N THR A 100 -16.53 1.20 10.64
CA THR A 100 -15.67 1.37 9.44
C THR A 100 -14.40 2.14 9.73
N VAL A 101 -14.46 3.08 10.69
CA VAL A 101 -13.33 3.95 11.06
C VAL A 101 -13.12 3.89 12.56
N ASP A 102 -11.90 3.61 12.98
CA ASP A 102 -11.51 3.60 14.39
C ASP A 102 -11.88 4.93 15.08
N ALA A 103 -12.17 4.84 16.38
CA ALA A 103 -12.38 6.03 17.21
C ALA A 103 -11.23 7.05 17.03
N PRO A 104 -11.54 8.37 17.13
CA PRO A 104 -10.49 9.37 16.98
C PRO A 104 -9.38 9.17 18.02
N PRO A 105 -8.11 9.09 17.61
CA PRO A 105 -7.00 9.02 18.55
C PRO A 105 -6.92 10.33 19.37
N PRO A 106 -6.25 10.36 20.53
CA PRO A 106 -6.17 11.55 21.41
C PRO A 106 -5.70 12.84 20.70
N HIS A 107 -5.00 12.69 19.58
CA HIS A 107 -4.55 13.80 18.71
C HIS A 107 -5.00 13.54 17.27
N ALA A 108 -6.31 13.29 17.09
CA ALA A 108 -6.88 13.09 15.77
C ALA A 108 -6.59 14.28 14.86
N GLY A 109 -5.78 14.08 13.84
CA GLY A 109 -5.38 15.08 12.86
C GLY A 109 -6.17 15.00 11.56
N GLU A 110 -5.69 15.77 10.57
CA GLU A 110 -6.28 15.85 9.23
C GLU A 110 -6.43 14.48 8.55
N ASP A 111 -5.47 13.56 8.76
CA ASP A 111 -5.50 12.22 8.15
C ASP A 111 -6.68 11.37 8.66
N TRP A 112 -7.02 11.45 9.96
CA TRP A 112 -8.18 10.77 10.50
C TRP A 112 -9.48 11.37 9.96
N ALA A 113 -9.61 12.71 9.99
CA ALA A 113 -10.77 13.40 9.45
C ALA A 113 -10.95 13.13 7.95
N ARG A 114 -9.85 12.98 7.21
CA ARG A 114 -9.86 12.58 5.81
C ARG A 114 -10.37 11.15 5.63
N ARG A 115 -9.90 10.18 6.42
CA ARG A 115 -10.39 8.78 6.35
C ARG A 115 -11.89 8.72 6.63
N LEU A 116 -12.34 9.37 7.70
CA LEU A 116 -13.77 9.46 8.04
C LEU A 116 -14.58 10.03 6.87
N ARG A 117 -14.13 11.13 6.27
CA ARG A 117 -14.81 11.76 5.13
C ARG A 117 -14.97 10.82 3.95
N TYR A 118 -13.91 10.07 3.60
CA TYR A 118 -13.99 9.11 2.50
C TYR A 118 -14.89 7.92 2.82
N ALA A 119 -14.91 7.43 4.06
CA ALA A 119 -15.84 6.39 4.51
C ALA A 119 -17.30 6.87 4.40
N CYS A 120 -17.60 8.14 4.76
CA CYS A 120 -18.91 8.72 4.52
C CYS A 120 -19.30 8.74 3.04
N PHE A 121 -18.35 9.06 2.17
CA PHE A 121 -18.60 9.09 0.73
C PHE A 121 -18.83 7.68 0.14
N GLU A 122 -18.12 6.67 0.64
CA GLU A 122 -18.34 5.27 0.28
C GLU A 122 -19.73 4.81 0.72
N ARG A 123 -20.15 5.16 1.94
CA ARG A 123 -21.50 4.88 2.44
C ARG A 123 -22.58 5.54 1.57
N LEU A 124 -22.38 6.79 1.11
CA LEU A 124 -23.30 7.44 0.17
C LEU A 124 -23.43 6.65 -1.15
N CYS A 125 -22.31 6.14 -1.68
CA CYS A 125 -22.32 5.32 -2.89
C CYS A 125 -23.09 4.00 -2.66
N GLU A 126 -22.96 3.38 -1.49
CA GLU A 126 -23.75 2.21 -1.09
C GLU A 126 -25.25 2.54 -0.94
N GLU A 127 -25.59 3.72 -0.43
CA GLU A 127 -26.98 4.23 -0.34
C GLU A 127 -27.55 4.63 -1.71
N GLY A 128 -26.75 4.51 -2.77
CA GLY A 128 -27.20 4.65 -4.15
C GLY A 128 -26.87 6.00 -4.80
N ILE A 129 -25.94 6.79 -4.26
CA ILE A 129 -25.35 7.94 -4.96
C ILE A 129 -24.35 7.44 -5.99
N ASP A 130 -24.46 7.91 -7.23
CA ASP A 130 -23.59 7.46 -8.33
C ASP A 130 -22.25 8.20 -8.35
N ALA A 131 -22.22 9.44 -7.85
CA ALA A 131 -20.97 10.22 -7.75
C ALA A 131 -21.02 11.25 -6.62
N VAL A 132 -19.82 11.53 -6.05
CA VAL A 132 -19.62 12.57 -5.04
C VAL A 132 -18.68 13.64 -5.58
N ALA A 133 -19.19 14.88 -5.68
CA ALA A 133 -18.41 16.05 -6.08
C ALA A 133 -17.70 16.67 -4.88
N THR A 134 -16.40 16.92 -5.00
CA THR A 134 -15.56 17.56 -3.97
C THR A 134 -15.01 18.89 -4.47
N ALA A 135 -14.83 19.85 -3.58
CA ALA A 135 -14.49 21.24 -3.89
C ALA A 135 -12.99 21.51 -4.01
N HIS A 136 -12.24 20.58 -4.63
CA HIS A 136 -10.82 20.82 -4.92
C HIS A 136 -10.67 21.85 -6.04
N THR A 137 -9.78 22.82 -5.86
CA THR A 137 -9.55 23.98 -6.74
C THR A 137 -8.18 23.91 -7.42
N ALA A 138 -7.90 24.88 -8.28
CA ALA A 138 -6.57 25.08 -8.89
C ALA A 138 -5.48 25.35 -7.82
N ASN A 139 -5.83 25.96 -6.70
CA ASN A 139 -4.90 26.13 -5.57
C ASN A 139 -4.50 24.79 -4.97
N ASP A 140 -5.46 23.88 -4.75
CA ASP A 140 -5.16 22.52 -4.27
C ASP A 140 -4.29 21.74 -5.25
N GLN A 141 -4.49 21.96 -6.55
CA GLN A 141 -3.67 21.37 -7.61
C GLN A 141 -2.24 21.87 -7.52
N ALA A 142 -2.04 23.18 -7.40
CA ALA A 142 -0.72 23.80 -7.26
C ALA A 142 0.01 23.33 -5.98
N GLU A 143 -0.68 23.33 -4.84
CA GLU A 143 -0.16 22.83 -3.58
C GLU A 143 0.29 21.35 -3.69
N THR A 144 -0.54 20.51 -4.33
CA THR A 144 -0.25 19.10 -4.52
C THR A 144 0.94 18.86 -5.42
N LEU A 145 1.05 19.63 -6.52
CA LEU A 145 2.19 19.57 -7.43
C LEU A 145 3.48 19.94 -6.70
N LEU A 146 3.51 21.08 -6.03
CA LEU A 146 4.69 21.56 -5.30
C LEU A 146 5.13 20.58 -4.22
N LEU A 147 4.17 20.00 -3.48
CA LEU A 147 4.47 18.99 -2.46
C LEU A 147 5.10 17.72 -3.06
N ARG A 148 4.60 17.28 -4.20
CA ARG A 148 5.11 16.09 -4.90
C ARG A 148 6.48 16.36 -5.52
N LEU A 149 6.69 17.53 -6.13
CA LEU A 149 7.99 17.94 -6.67
C LEU A 149 9.04 17.98 -5.56
N ALA A 150 8.72 18.54 -4.39
CA ALA A 150 9.63 18.59 -3.23
C ALA A 150 10.00 17.22 -2.68
N ARG A 151 9.17 16.19 -2.91
CA ARG A 151 9.43 14.79 -2.51
C ARG A 151 10.11 13.96 -3.58
N GLY A 152 10.28 14.48 -4.77
CA GLY A 152 10.67 13.75 -5.96
C GLY A 152 9.46 13.05 -6.59
N THR A 153 9.09 13.41 -7.78
CA THR A 153 7.96 12.80 -8.48
C THR A 153 8.23 12.70 -9.98
N GLY A 154 7.79 11.61 -10.57
CA GLY A 154 7.70 11.45 -12.03
C GLY A 154 6.43 12.08 -12.59
N LEU A 155 6.20 11.83 -13.88
CA LEU A 155 5.08 12.39 -14.64
C LEU A 155 3.72 12.03 -14.05
N HIS A 156 3.56 10.78 -13.59
CA HIS A 156 2.33 10.31 -12.94
C HIS A 156 1.96 11.16 -11.72
N GLY A 157 2.91 11.43 -10.84
CA GLY A 157 2.67 12.29 -9.70
C GLY A 157 2.52 13.77 -10.05
N ALA A 158 3.25 14.27 -11.07
CA ALA A 158 3.12 15.65 -11.56
C ALA A 158 1.72 15.93 -12.14
N ALA A 159 0.99 14.93 -12.58
CA ALA A 159 -0.41 15.04 -13.00
C ALA A 159 -1.37 15.52 -11.88
N GLY A 160 -0.90 15.60 -10.64
CA GLY A 160 -1.63 16.20 -9.53
C GLY A 160 -2.93 15.48 -9.15
N ILE A 161 -3.96 16.25 -8.84
CA ILE A 161 -5.29 15.78 -8.49
C ILE A 161 -6.06 15.49 -9.78
N ARG A 162 -6.54 14.26 -9.96
CA ARG A 162 -7.33 13.88 -11.13
C ARG A 162 -8.74 14.45 -11.07
N PRO A 163 -9.31 14.96 -12.18
CA PRO A 163 -10.68 15.43 -12.24
C PRO A 163 -11.69 14.38 -11.80
N ARG A 164 -11.44 13.10 -12.14
CA ARG A 164 -12.25 11.96 -11.72
C ARG A 164 -11.37 10.85 -11.13
N ARG A 165 -11.85 10.26 -10.03
CA ARG A 165 -11.24 9.05 -9.44
C ARG A 165 -12.35 8.17 -8.89
N GLY A 166 -12.69 7.10 -9.61
CA GLY A 166 -13.86 6.27 -9.27
C GLY A 166 -15.14 7.10 -9.29
N CYS A 167 -15.89 7.11 -8.20
CA CYS A 167 -17.10 7.90 -8.02
C CYS A 167 -16.83 9.37 -7.64
N TYR A 168 -15.58 9.76 -7.34
CA TYR A 168 -15.26 11.13 -6.91
C TYR A 168 -15.01 12.04 -8.10
N LEU A 169 -15.76 13.16 -8.16
CA LEU A 169 -15.64 14.20 -9.16
C LEU A 169 -15.06 15.50 -8.55
N ARG A 170 -14.31 16.28 -9.33
CA ARG A 170 -13.70 17.53 -8.87
C ARG A 170 -13.93 18.65 -9.88
N PRO A 171 -15.14 19.15 -9.96
CA PRO A 171 -15.53 20.12 -10.97
C PRO A 171 -14.81 21.47 -10.87
N LEU A 172 -14.31 21.84 -9.68
CA LEU A 172 -13.72 23.15 -9.43
C LEU A 172 -12.21 23.22 -9.67
N LEU A 173 -11.57 22.17 -10.20
CA LEU A 173 -10.12 22.21 -10.50
C LEU A 173 -9.73 23.30 -11.53
N CYS A 174 -10.69 23.81 -12.31
CA CYS A 174 -10.52 24.91 -13.26
C CYS A 174 -10.68 26.31 -12.65
N LEU A 175 -11.05 26.42 -11.38
CA LEU A 175 -11.23 27.67 -10.65
C LEU A 175 -10.17 27.82 -9.55
N ASN A 176 -9.72 29.04 -9.33
CA ASN A 176 -8.92 29.40 -8.16
C ASN A 176 -9.82 29.81 -6.97
N ARG A 177 -9.25 30.03 -5.79
CA ARG A 177 -9.98 30.38 -4.59
C ARG A 177 -10.69 31.77 -4.68
N ALA A 178 -10.07 32.72 -5.38
CA ALA A 178 -10.70 34.01 -5.60
C ALA A 178 -11.95 33.91 -6.50
N ASP A 179 -11.92 33.00 -7.47
CA ASP A 179 -13.07 32.68 -8.33
C ASP A 179 -14.22 32.08 -7.49
N THR A 180 -13.95 31.14 -6.58
CA THR A 180 -14.99 30.53 -5.72
C THR A 180 -15.62 31.51 -4.76
N GLU A 181 -14.82 32.41 -4.16
CA GLU A 181 -15.33 33.49 -3.34
C GLU A 181 -16.20 34.48 -4.14
N THR A 182 -15.83 34.75 -5.40
CA THR A 182 -16.62 35.57 -6.29
C THR A 182 -17.99 34.97 -6.58
N VAL A 183 -18.05 33.66 -6.81
CA VAL A 183 -19.33 32.93 -6.97
C VAL A 183 -20.21 33.08 -5.72
N CYS A 184 -19.64 32.89 -4.54
CA CYS A 184 -20.38 33.01 -3.28
C CYS A 184 -20.89 34.45 -3.09
N ARG A 185 -20.05 35.47 -3.28
CA ARG A 185 -20.45 36.90 -3.16
C ARG A 185 -21.56 37.27 -4.14
N ALA A 186 -21.47 36.82 -5.39
CA ALA A 186 -22.49 37.09 -6.41
C ALA A 186 -23.85 36.48 -6.05
N ALA A 187 -23.86 35.34 -5.37
CA ALA A 187 -25.07 34.69 -4.89
C ALA A 187 -25.56 35.24 -3.52
N GLY A 188 -24.85 36.17 -2.91
CA GLY A 188 -25.15 36.63 -1.54
C GLY A 188 -24.94 35.57 -0.47
N GLN A 189 -24.17 34.50 -0.79
CA GLN A 189 -23.90 33.39 0.10
C GLN A 189 -22.65 33.64 0.94
N THR A 190 -22.83 33.64 2.26
CA THR A 190 -21.72 33.65 3.22
C THR A 190 -21.08 32.28 3.32
N TRP A 191 -19.92 32.20 3.97
CA TRP A 191 -19.21 30.93 4.23
C TRP A 191 -18.50 30.97 5.59
N VAL A 192 -18.17 29.82 6.10
CA VAL A 192 -17.41 29.64 7.33
C VAL A 192 -15.91 29.70 7.03
N THR A 193 -15.17 30.45 7.83
CA THR A 193 -13.70 30.46 7.78
C THR A 193 -13.16 29.56 8.88
N ASP A 194 -12.38 28.55 8.49
CA ASP A 194 -11.80 27.59 9.43
C ASP A 194 -10.51 28.18 10.04
N GLU A 195 -10.54 28.48 11.33
CA GLU A 195 -9.40 29.01 12.10
C GLU A 195 -8.21 28.03 12.17
N THR A 196 -8.44 26.73 11.99
CA THR A 196 -7.36 25.73 12.01
C THR A 196 -6.45 25.79 10.79
N ASN A 197 -6.85 26.48 9.72
CA ASN A 197 -5.99 26.74 8.55
C ASN A 197 -4.82 27.68 8.84
N GLU A 198 -4.75 28.27 10.04
CA GLU A 198 -3.72 29.23 10.41
C GLU A 198 -2.45 28.61 10.99
N THR A 199 -2.40 27.30 11.22
CA THR A 199 -1.21 26.64 11.78
C THR A 199 -0.24 26.18 10.69
N ASP A 200 1.07 26.47 10.85
CA ASP A 200 2.15 26.03 9.96
C ASP A 200 2.61 24.57 10.24
N ALA A 201 1.87 23.84 11.07
CA ALA A 201 2.20 22.47 11.45
C ALA A 201 2.26 21.51 10.25
N TYR A 202 1.48 21.77 9.22
CA TYR A 202 1.37 20.92 8.04
C TYR A 202 2.14 21.48 6.85
N ALA A 203 2.86 20.62 6.14
CA ALA A 203 3.64 21.01 4.94
C ALA A 203 2.77 21.74 3.89
N ARG A 204 1.51 21.34 3.76
CA ARG A 204 0.56 21.95 2.84
C ARG A 204 0.22 23.39 3.20
N ASN A 205 0.05 23.70 4.48
CA ASN A 205 -0.19 25.05 4.95
C ASN A 205 1.02 25.96 4.68
N ARG A 206 2.25 25.45 4.88
CA ARG A 206 3.48 26.21 4.53
C ARG A 206 3.56 26.52 3.04
N LEU A 207 3.20 25.59 2.16
CA LEU A 207 3.15 25.85 0.71
C LEU A 207 2.12 26.91 0.36
N ARG A 208 0.92 26.84 0.94
CA ARG A 208 -0.17 27.82 0.74
C ARG A 208 0.21 29.23 1.18
N ARG A 209 0.90 29.37 2.33
CA ARG A 209 1.20 30.66 2.95
C ARG A 209 2.51 31.28 2.51
N ALA A 210 3.47 30.50 2.08
CA ALA A 210 4.79 30.98 1.70
C ALA A 210 5.12 30.75 0.22
N ALA A 211 5.09 29.51 -0.26
CA ALA A 211 5.58 29.20 -1.60
C ALA A 211 4.66 29.72 -2.71
N LEU A 212 3.35 29.51 -2.63
CA LEU A 212 2.40 29.99 -3.64
C LEU A 212 2.37 31.51 -3.72
N PRO A 213 2.29 32.29 -2.63
CA PRO A 213 2.36 33.77 -2.70
C PRO A 213 3.68 34.27 -3.28
N ALA A 214 4.83 33.61 -2.98
CA ALA A 214 6.10 33.96 -3.58
C ALA A 214 6.12 33.73 -5.10
N LEU A 215 5.54 32.64 -5.59
CA LEU A 215 5.38 32.40 -7.01
C LEU A 215 4.42 33.39 -7.67
N GLN A 216 3.32 33.72 -7.01
CA GLN A 216 2.35 34.71 -7.48
C GLN A 216 2.93 36.13 -7.54
N SER A 217 3.85 36.49 -6.64
CA SER A 217 4.57 37.79 -6.74
C SER A 217 5.45 37.88 -7.97
N THR A 218 5.89 36.75 -8.52
CA THR A 218 6.68 36.67 -9.77
C THR A 218 5.75 36.66 -10.99
N ASN A 219 4.59 35.98 -10.88
CA ASN A 219 3.60 35.90 -11.94
C ASN A 219 2.21 35.68 -11.31
N GLU A 220 1.31 36.63 -11.45
CA GLU A 220 -0.04 36.58 -10.89
C GLU A 220 -0.80 35.29 -11.29
N ALA A 221 -0.56 34.77 -12.48
CA ALA A 221 -1.16 33.56 -13.01
C ALA A 221 -0.41 32.25 -12.58
N ALA A 222 0.48 32.30 -11.59
CA ALA A 222 1.29 31.16 -11.21
C ALA A 222 0.43 29.93 -10.83
N THR A 223 -0.65 30.13 -10.07
CA THR A 223 -1.56 29.04 -9.66
C THR A 223 -2.18 28.35 -10.86
N GLU A 224 -2.72 29.11 -11.81
CA GLU A 224 -3.34 28.61 -13.04
C GLU A 224 -2.30 27.93 -13.95
N ASN A 225 -1.08 28.47 -14.01
CA ASN A 225 -0.01 27.88 -14.79
C ASN A 225 0.43 26.51 -14.22
N LEU A 226 0.53 26.39 -12.90
CA LEU A 226 0.82 25.12 -12.21
C LEU A 226 -0.32 24.12 -12.43
N ALA A 227 -1.58 24.54 -12.34
CA ALA A 227 -2.73 23.68 -12.62
C ALA A 227 -2.72 23.20 -14.09
N ARG A 228 -2.45 24.09 -15.05
CA ARG A 228 -2.32 23.76 -16.48
C ARG A 228 -1.18 22.81 -16.74
N PHE A 229 -0.05 22.93 -16.03
CA PHE A 229 1.04 21.98 -16.11
C PHE A 229 0.58 20.59 -15.66
N CYS A 230 -0.18 20.48 -14.56
CA CYS A 230 -0.75 19.20 -14.12
C CYS A 230 -1.67 18.57 -15.17
N GLU A 231 -2.47 19.36 -15.88
CA GLU A 231 -3.33 18.87 -16.97
C GLU A 231 -2.49 18.28 -18.12
N LYS A 232 -1.43 18.99 -18.54
CA LYS A 232 -0.52 18.49 -19.57
C LYS A 232 0.22 17.23 -19.13
N ALA A 233 0.68 17.20 -17.87
CA ALA A 233 1.30 16.01 -17.29
C ALA A 233 0.29 14.82 -17.24
N ALA A 234 -0.98 15.10 -16.93
CA ALA A 234 -2.04 14.08 -16.94
C ALA A 234 -2.31 13.51 -18.32
N GLN A 235 -2.29 14.36 -19.37
CA GLN A 235 -2.46 13.93 -20.76
C GLN A 235 -1.29 13.06 -21.22
N ALA A 236 -0.06 13.46 -20.92
CA ALA A 236 1.13 12.69 -21.25
C ALA A 236 1.17 11.35 -20.49
N ASP A 237 0.84 11.35 -19.19
CA ASP A 237 0.75 10.15 -18.38
C ASP A 237 -0.32 9.16 -18.93
N ALA A 238 -1.47 9.67 -19.35
CA ALA A 238 -2.52 8.85 -19.98
C ALA A 238 -2.06 8.24 -21.31
N TYR A 239 -1.31 8.99 -22.12
CA TYR A 239 -0.74 8.49 -23.37
C TYR A 239 0.26 7.35 -23.11
N PHE A 240 1.23 7.56 -22.20
CA PHE A 240 2.18 6.51 -21.82
C PHE A 240 1.49 5.30 -21.19
N ALA A 241 0.48 5.53 -20.36
CA ALA A 241 -0.32 4.46 -19.77
C ALA A 241 -1.02 3.59 -20.82
N GLN A 242 -1.60 4.21 -21.86
CA GLN A 242 -2.23 3.49 -22.96
C GLN A 242 -1.21 2.69 -23.80
N LYS A 243 -0.05 3.28 -24.08
CA LYS A 243 1.02 2.60 -24.82
C LYS A 243 1.61 1.44 -24.02
N ALA A 244 1.84 1.63 -22.71
CA ALA A 244 2.32 0.59 -21.82
C ALA A 244 1.33 -0.58 -21.70
N GLU A 245 0.03 -0.30 -21.66
CA GLU A 245 -1.01 -1.35 -21.65
C GLU A 245 -0.99 -2.16 -22.95
N ALA A 246 -0.94 -1.49 -24.10
CA ALA A 246 -0.84 -2.15 -25.40
C ALA A 246 0.43 -3.02 -25.50
N LEU A 247 1.57 -2.51 -25.01
CA LEU A 247 2.83 -3.25 -24.92
C LEU A 247 2.70 -4.51 -24.06
N LEU A 248 2.10 -4.37 -22.85
CA LEU A 248 1.91 -5.51 -21.94
C LEU A 248 0.94 -6.54 -22.50
N MET A 249 -0.11 -6.13 -23.20
CA MET A 249 -1.06 -7.03 -23.86
C MET A 249 -0.39 -7.79 -25.01
N ASP A 250 0.39 -7.10 -25.85
CA ASP A 250 1.12 -7.74 -26.95
C ASP A 250 2.19 -8.73 -26.44
N ALA A 251 2.93 -8.34 -25.39
CA ALA A 251 3.97 -9.18 -24.82
C ALA A 251 3.45 -10.38 -24.01
N ARG A 252 2.18 -10.40 -23.62
CA ARG A 252 1.63 -11.38 -22.68
C ARG A 252 1.59 -12.78 -23.23
N LEU A 253 2.07 -13.77 -22.44
CA LEU A 253 2.09 -15.19 -22.80
C LEU A 253 1.11 -16.01 -21.95
N SER A 254 0.90 -15.65 -20.68
CA SER A 254 0.04 -16.40 -19.75
C SER A 254 -0.65 -15.48 -18.79
N ASP A 255 -1.93 -15.78 -18.50
CA ASP A 255 -2.77 -15.10 -17.51
C ASP A 255 -2.80 -15.85 -16.15
N THR A 256 -2.30 -17.07 -16.12
CA THR A 256 -2.24 -17.92 -14.93
C THR A 256 -0.90 -17.76 -14.21
N ASP A 257 -0.84 -18.12 -12.94
CA ASP A 257 0.41 -18.06 -12.16
C ASP A 257 1.41 -19.17 -12.60
N PRO A 258 2.66 -18.82 -12.93
CA PRO A 258 3.20 -17.46 -12.99
C PRO A 258 2.74 -16.69 -14.23
N VAL A 259 2.39 -15.41 -14.06
CA VAL A 259 2.08 -14.51 -15.18
C VAL A 259 3.37 -14.25 -15.97
N CYS A 260 3.30 -14.39 -17.30
CA CYS A 260 4.47 -14.35 -18.17
C CYS A 260 4.33 -13.37 -19.34
N TRP A 261 5.45 -12.74 -19.70
CA TRP A 261 5.56 -11.83 -20.86
C TRP A 261 6.79 -12.16 -21.69
N ARG A 262 6.70 -12.02 -23.02
CA ARG A 262 7.86 -12.06 -23.91
C ARG A 262 8.80 -10.90 -23.60
N LEU A 263 10.09 -11.15 -23.51
CA LEU A 263 11.10 -10.11 -23.24
C LEU A 263 11.36 -9.22 -24.48
N GLU A 264 11.31 -9.78 -25.69
CA GLU A 264 11.64 -9.06 -26.92
C GLU A 264 10.82 -7.75 -27.09
N PRO A 265 9.47 -7.75 -27.03
CA PRO A 265 8.72 -6.51 -27.17
C PRO A 265 9.00 -5.51 -26.04
N LEU A 266 9.24 -6.01 -24.82
CA LEU A 266 9.56 -5.16 -23.67
C LEU A 266 10.93 -4.50 -23.81
N ALA A 267 11.95 -5.24 -24.27
CA ALA A 267 13.30 -4.73 -24.47
C ALA A 267 13.42 -3.76 -25.65
N ALA A 268 12.55 -3.91 -26.66
CA ALA A 268 12.50 -3.03 -27.83
C ALA A 268 11.68 -1.74 -27.59
N ALA A 269 10.96 -1.64 -26.48
CA ALA A 269 10.10 -0.50 -26.21
C ALA A 269 10.90 0.75 -25.81
N ASP A 270 10.37 1.93 -26.17
CA ASP A 270 10.92 3.22 -25.71
C ASP A 270 10.94 3.29 -24.18
N ALA A 271 12.01 3.83 -23.62
CA ALA A 271 12.25 3.87 -22.17
C ALA A 271 11.04 4.39 -21.35
N PRO A 272 10.36 5.50 -21.69
CA PRO A 272 9.22 5.98 -20.92
C PRO A 272 8.01 5.02 -20.94
N ILE A 273 7.84 4.28 -22.04
CA ILE A 273 6.76 3.29 -22.19
C ILE A 273 7.10 2.06 -21.36
N LEU A 274 8.33 1.57 -21.43
CA LEU A 274 8.81 0.45 -20.61
C LEU A 274 8.71 0.77 -19.12
N GLU A 275 9.21 1.93 -18.68
CA GLU A 275 9.10 2.34 -17.27
C GLU A 275 7.65 2.35 -16.78
N THR A 276 6.73 2.91 -17.59
CA THR A 276 5.30 2.94 -17.26
C THR A 276 4.71 1.53 -17.19
N ALA A 277 5.12 0.63 -18.08
CA ALA A 277 4.72 -0.78 -18.07
C ALA A 277 5.24 -1.50 -16.81
N LEU A 278 6.50 -1.28 -16.45
CA LEU A 278 7.11 -1.88 -15.26
C LEU A 278 6.48 -1.36 -13.95
N HIS A 279 6.11 -0.07 -13.87
CA HIS A 279 5.32 0.45 -12.77
C HIS A 279 3.97 -0.26 -12.61
N ARG A 280 3.30 -0.58 -13.73
CA ARG A 280 2.04 -1.36 -13.68
C ARG A 280 2.26 -2.79 -13.23
N LEU A 281 3.31 -3.46 -13.69
CA LEU A 281 3.65 -4.81 -13.24
C LEU A 281 4.03 -4.84 -11.75
N ALA A 282 4.67 -3.78 -11.26
CA ALA A 282 5.02 -3.63 -9.85
C ALA A 282 3.85 -3.14 -8.95
N ALA A 283 2.68 -2.82 -9.50
CA ALA A 283 1.52 -2.27 -8.78
C ALA A 283 1.02 -3.11 -7.57
N PRO A 284 1.18 -4.46 -7.51
CA PRO A 284 0.90 -5.22 -6.30
C PRO A 284 1.74 -4.80 -5.09
N VAL A 285 2.87 -4.13 -5.32
CA VAL A 285 3.67 -3.50 -4.27
C VAL A 285 3.23 -2.05 -4.13
N ARG A 286 2.73 -1.70 -2.95
CA ARG A 286 2.29 -0.33 -2.67
C ARG A 286 3.46 0.65 -2.81
N ASP A 287 3.35 1.63 -3.74
CA ASP A 287 4.37 2.64 -4.05
C ASP A 287 5.77 2.03 -4.30
N PRO A 288 5.99 1.32 -5.42
CA PRO A 288 7.30 0.75 -5.72
C PRO A 288 8.33 1.88 -5.86
N GLU A 289 9.40 1.79 -5.07
CA GLU A 289 10.49 2.76 -5.13
C GLU A 289 11.14 2.75 -6.53
N GLU A 290 11.53 3.90 -7.02
CA GLU A 290 12.17 4.12 -8.33
C GLU A 290 13.35 3.15 -8.59
N LYS A 291 14.10 2.79 -7.54
CA LYS A 291 15.20 1.82 -7.63
C LYS A 291 14.74 0.45 -8.15
N TYR A 292 13.54 0.00 -7.79
CA TYR A 292 13.02 -1.29 -8.25
C TYR A 292 12.61 -1.25 -9.71
N ILE A 293 12.06 -0.14 -10.18
CA ILE A 293 11.72 0.06 -11.59
C ILE A 293 12.99 0.02 -12.47
N ARG A 294 14.06 0.69 -12.01
CA ARG A 294 15.36 0.62 -12.70
C ARG A 294 15.95 -0.79 -12.73
N LEU A 295 15.87 -1.52 -11.62
CA LEU A 295 16.32 -2.92 -11.57
C LEU A 295 15.51 -3.82 -12.51
N LEU A 296 14.19 -3.63 -12.59
CA LEU A 296 13.34 -4.35 -13.53
C LEU A 296 13.67 -3.99 -14.98
N ALA A 297 13.90 -2.72 -15.29
CA ALA A 297 14.31 -2.28 -16.61
C ALA A 297 15.66 -2.93 -17.02
N GLN A 298 16.63 -2.96 -16.11
CA GLN A 298 17.89 -3.67 -16.32
C GLN A 298 17.68 -5.17 -16.54
N LEU A 299 16.82 -5.82 -15.76
CA LEU A 299 16.48 -7.23 -15.90
C LEU A 299 15.91 -7.53 -17.29
N VAL A 300 15.00 -6.67 -17.78
CA VAL A 300 14.42 -6.81 -19.14
C VAL A 300 15.50 -6.67 -20.21
N GLN A 301 16.41 -5.70 -20.09
CA GLN A 301 17.49 -5.49 -21.05
C GLN A 301 18.55 -6.59 -21.04
N GLN A 302 18.85 -7.15 -19.85
CA GLN A 302 19.82 -8.25 -19.72
C GLN A 302 19.24 -9.60 -20.17
N GLY A 303 17.93 -9.77 -20.16
CA GLY A 303 17.26 -10.99 -20.58
C GLY A 303 17.44 -12.18 -19.63
N SER A 304 18.19 -12.02 -18.52
CA SER A 304 18.44 -13.09 -17.57
C SER A 304 18.63 -12.53 -16.15
N GLY A 305 18.21 -13.31 -15.15
CA GLY A 305 18.37 -12.95 -13.74
C GLY A 305 17.06 -12.85 -12.99
N ALA A 306 17.08 -12.22 -11.82
CA ALA A 306 15.89 -12.04 -10.99
C ALA A 306 15.96 -10.79 -10.13
N VAL A 307 14.82 -10.15 -9.91
CA VAL A 307 14.63 -8.99 -9.05
C VAL A 307 13.53 -9.28 -8.04
N GLN A 308 13.85 -9.16 -6.74
CA GLN A 308 12.89 -9.25 -5.64
C GLN A 308 12.41 -7.85 -5.28
N LEU A 309 11.11 -7.62 -5.43
CA LEU A 309 10.45 -6.41 -4.92
C LEU A 309 10.15 -6.54 -3.42
N THR A 310 9.75 -5.46 -2.80
CA THR A 310 9.23 -5.49 -1.42
C THR A 310 7.99 -6.38 -1.34
N GLY A 311 7.87 -7.15 -0.27
CA GLY A 311 6.79 -8.12 -0.13
C GLY A 311 7.09 -9.45 -0.83
N LYS A 312 6.05 -10.09 -1.38
CA LYS A 312 6.11 -11.45 -1.94
C LYS A 312 6.26 -11.48 -3.47
N VAL A 313 6.49 -10.33 -4.12
CA VAL A 313 6.55 -10.23 -5.58
C VAL A 313 7.98 -10.32 -6.08
N ARG A 314 8.24 -11.25 -7.00
CA ARG A 314 9.52 -11.47 -7.64
C ARG A 314 9.35 -11.52 -9.15
N PHE A 315 10.32 -10.98 -9.87
CA PHE A 315 10.41 -11.11 -11.32
C PHE A 315 11.67 -11.90 -11.70
N CYS A 316 11.52 -12.83 -12.62
CA CYS A 316 12.61 -13.63 -13.18
C CYS A 316 12.61 -13.49 -14.70
N ALA A 317 13.77 -13.28 -15.29
CA ALA A 317 13.97 -13.28 -16.73
C ALA A 317 14.84 -14.49 -17.12
N ALA A 318 14.36 -15.32 -18.01
CA ALA A 318 15.07 -16.45 -18.59
C ALA A 318 14.37 -16.89 -19.89
N ASP A 319 15.13 -17.43 -20.83
CA ASP A 319 14.64 -18.06 -22.06
C ASP A 319 13.71 -17.13 -22.89
N GLY A 320 14.00 -15.83 -22.92
CA GLY A 320 13.20 -14.83 -23.62
C GLY A 320 11.87 -14.48 -22.94
N VAL A 321 11.66 -14.87 -21.67
CA VAL A 321 10.41 -14.69 -20.91
C VAL A 321 10.68 -13.96 -19.59
N LEU A 322 9.88 -12.94 -19.31
CA LEU A 322 9.76 -12.32 -17.99
C LEU A 322 8.60 -13.00 -17.25
N ARG A 323 8.87 -13.53 -16.07
CA ARG A 323 7.87 -14.18 -15.19
C ARG A 323 7.69 -13.37 -13.93
N GLN A 324 6.45 -13.15 -13.56
CA GLN A 324 6.10 -12.62 -12.23
C GLN A 324 5.72 -13.81 -11.34
N GLU A 325 6.51 -14.01 -10.31
CA GLU A 325 6.26 -15.03 -9.28
C GLU A 325 5.70 -14.31 -8.06
N THR A 326 4.46 -14.60 -7.70
CA THR A 326 3.95 -14.25 -6.37
C THR A 326 4.43 -15.37 -5.46
N GLN A 327 5.26 -15.07 -4.46
CA GLN A 327 5.47 -16.04 -3.41
C GLN A 327 4.11 -16.28 -2.77
N ALA A 328 3.43 -17.35 -3.17
CA ALA A 328 2.35 -17.91 -2.39
C ALA A 328 2.85 -18.00 -0.94
N GLU A 329 2.01 -17.66 0.02
CA GLU A 329 2.25 -17.97 1.43
C GLU A 329 2.80 -19.38 1.44
N SER A 330 4.02 -19.53 1.95
CA SER A 330 4.85 -20.75 1.85
C SER A 330 3.98 -21.99 1.61
N ALA A 331 3.62 -22.22 0.35
CA ALA A 331 2.82 -23.35 -0.07
C ALA A 331 3.67 -24.57 0.24
N GLY A 332 3.40 -25.17 1.40
CA GLY A 332 4.12 -26.30 1.90
C GLY A 332 4.58 -26.28 3.35
N TRP A 333 4.43 -25.15 4.10
CA TRP A 333 4.62 -25.17 5.54
C TRP A 333 3.27 -25.40 6.23
N ASP A 334 3.07 -26.59 6.75
CA ASP A 334 1.89 -26.95 7.53
C ASP A 334 2.13 -26.57 8.99
N ALA A 335 1.51 -25.48 9.43
CA ALA A 335 1.66 -24.94 10.78
C ALA A 335 1.05 -25.88 11.84
N ASP A 336 -0.04 -26.59 11.51
CA ASP A 336 -0.70 -27.52 12.40
C ASP A 336 0.13 -28.80 12.53
N ALA A 337 0.69 -29.31 11.44
CA ALA A 337 1.61 -30.43 11.48
C ALA A 337 2.90 -30.07 12.23
N ALA A 338 3.41 -28.85 12.12
CA ALA A 338 4.56 -28.35 12.87
C ALA A 338 4.28 -28.24 14.37
N ALA A 339 3.09 -27.78 14.74
CA ALA A 339 2.64 -27.73 16.13
C ALA A 339 2.50 -29.14 16.73
N ALA A 340 1.91 -30.08 15.98
CA ALA A 340 1.79 -31.48 16.38
C ALA A 340 3.16 -32.14 16.53
N PHE A 341 4.09 -31.90 15.59
CA PHE A 341 5.47 -32.35 15.67
C PHE A 341 6.18 -31.82 16.92
N THR A 342 6.02 -30.53 17.20
CA THR A 342 6.59 -29.87 18.38
C THR A 342 6.06 -30.50 19.68
N ALA A 343 4.75 -30.71 19.79
CA ALA A 343 4.13 -31.32 20.96
C ALA A 343 4.62 -32.76 21.18
N ALA A 344 4.75 -33.56 20.12
CA ALA A 344 5.29 -34.91 20.21
C ALA A 344 6.77 -34.90 20.66
N LEU A 345 7.58 -34.00 20.11
CA LEU A 345 8.98 -33.83 20.49
C LEU A 345 9.13 -33.43 21.97
N GLN A 346 8.33 -32.47 22.45
CA GLN A 346 8.33 -32.03 23.86
C GLN A 346 7.92 -33.17 24.81
N ALA A 347 7.07 -34.08 24.35
CA ALA A 347 6.65 -35.26 25.11
C ALA A 347 7.66 -36.43 25.00
N GLY A 348 8.79 -36.27 24.34
CA GLY A 348 9.80 -37.33 24.11
C GLY A 348 9.33 -38.45 23.18
N LYS A 349 8.28 -38.22 22.40
CA LYS A 349 7.69 -39.17 21.46
C LYS A 349 8.27 -38.99 20.04
N PRO A 350 8.31 -40.10 19.23
CA PRO A 350 8.63 -39.96 17.82
C PRO A 350 7.68 -38.98 17.12
N ALA A 351 8.24 -38.10 16.28
CA ALA A 351 7.48 -37.11 15.52
C ALA A 351 7.79 -37.23 14.03
N ARG A 352 6.77 -37.02 13.19
CA ARG A 352 6.90 -37.01 11.73
C ARG A 352 6.06 -35.85 11.16
N MET A 353 6.60 -35.18 10.16
CA MET A 353 5.94 -34.10 9.46
C MET A 353 6.29 -34.13 7.97
N PRO A 354 5.29 -34.05 7.06
CA PRO A 354 5.55 -33.89 5.64
C PRO A 354 6.19 -32.54 5.35
N LEU A 355 7.15 -32.50 4.46
CA LEU A 355 7.81 -31.28 3.98
C LEU A 355 7.48 -31.04 2.51
N PRO A 356 7.63 -29.79 2.02
CA PRO A 356 7.52 -29.48 0.61
C PRO A 356 8.45 -30.36 -0.25
N GLY A 357 7.96 -30.79 -1.43
CA GLY A 357 8.73 -31.62 -2.36
C GLY A 357 8.75 -33.12 -2.01
N GLY A 358 7.76 -33.62 -1.26
CA GLY A 358 7.57 -35.06 -1.00
C GLY A 358 8.52 -35.62 0.05
N LYS A 359 9.23 -34.79 0.78
CA LYS A 359 10.14 -35.16 1.85
C LYS A 359 9.42 -35.23 3.19
N THR A 360 9.99 -35.96 4.14
CA THR A 360 9.45 -36.11 5.50
C THR A 360 10.53 -35.72 6.52
N LEU A 361 10.17 -34.84 7.48
CA LEU A 361 11.00 -34.62 8.65
C LEU A 361 10.62 -35.61 9.74
N THR A 362 11.62 -36.27 10.31
CA THR A 362 11.46 -37.21 11.43
C THR A 362 12.29 -36.75 12.63
N ALA A 363 11.75 -36.94 13.83
CA ALA A 363 12.48 -36.80 15.09
C ALA A 363 12.25 -38.04 15.99
N ARG A 364 13.32 -38.51 16.62
CA ARG A 364 13.28 -39.65 17.55
C ARG A 364 14.11 -39.32 18.76
N VAL A 365 13.59 -39.70 19.93
CA VAL A 365 14.32 -39.63 21.19
C VAL A 365 14.53 -41.06 21.66
N PHE A 366 15.76 -41.41 21.97
CA PHE A 366 16.14 -42.77 22.41
C PHE A 366 17.23 -42.70 23.50
N PRO A 367 17.33 -43.73 24.38
CA PRO A 367 18.41 -43.81 25.37
C PRO A 367 19.79 -43.83 24.71
N ALA A 368 20.76 -43.21 25.33
CA ALA A 368 22.14 -43.21 24.86
C ALA A 368 22.84 -44.48 25.35
N ASP A 369 23.01 -45.49 24.47
CA ASP A 369 23.77 -46.71 24.79
C ASP A 369 25.30 -46.44 24.74
N PHE A 370 26.06 -47.17 25.59
CA PHE A 370 27.49 -46.93 25.78
C PHE A 370 28.31 -47.16 24.50
N GLU A 371 27.90 -48.09 23.64
CA GLU A 371 28.55 -48.35 22.34
C GLU A 371 28.31 -47.27 21.30
N GLU A 372 27.16 -46.60 21.29
CA GLU A 372 26.88 -45.44 20.43
C GLU A 372 27.67 -44.20 20.86
N LYS A 373 28.04 -44.09 22.15
CA LYS A 373 28.91 -43.01 22.67
C LYS A 373 30.34 -43.12 22.14
N ILE A 374 30.81 -44.32 21.84
CA ILE A 374 32.20 -44.60 21.41
C ILE A 374 32.30 -44.66 19.88
N GLN A 375 31.28 -45.09 19.17
CA GLN A 375 31.24 -45.14 17.70
C GLN A 375 30.85 -43.79 17.05
N VAL A 376 31.28 -42.69 17.63
CA VAL A 376 31.26 -41.37 17.01
C VAL A 376 32.30 -41.29 15.88
N VAL A 377 32.16 -42.12 14.87
CA VAL A 377 33.20 -42.31 13.87
C VAL A 377 33.00 -41.55 12.57
N HIS A 378 31.85 -40.97 12.32
CA HIS A 378 31.69 -40.08 11.16
C HIS A 378 31.09 -38.74 11.52
N LYS A 379 31.85 -37.67 11.38
CA LYS A 379 31.43 -36.27 11.57
C LYS A 379 30.11 -35.86 10.87
N LYS A 380 29.63 -36.64 9.93
CA LYS A 380 28.35 -36.40 9.24
C LYS A 380 27.13 -36.77 10.07
N ASP A 381 27.18 -37.82 10.86
CA ASP A 381 26.06 -38.34 11.64
C ASP A 381 25.81 -37.53 12.92
N LEU A 382 26.83 -36.91 13.45
CA LEU A 382 26.76 -36.03 14.65
C LEU A 382 25.94 -34.74 14.41
N LYS A 383 25.87 -34.25 13.20
CA LYS A 383 25.16 -32.99 12.91
C LYS A 383 23.66 -33.06 13.21
N ASN A 384 23.07 -34.24 13.11
CA ASN A 384 21.65 -34.44 13.30
C ASN A 384 21.29 -35.02 14.68
N ARG A 385 22.24 -35.15 15.60
CA ARG A 385 22.06 -35.69 16.94
C ARG A 385 22.40 -34.62 18.00
N ALA A 386 21.60 -34.58 19.07
CA ALA A 386 21.82 -33.71 20.20
C ALA A 386 21.44 -34.37 21.52
N ASP A 387 21.93 -33.82 22.60
CA ASP A 387 21.53 -34.19 23.97
C ASP A 387 20.12 -33.64 24.26
N TYR A 388 19.13 -34.56 24.29
CA TYR A 388 17.74 -34.20 24.50
C TYR A 388 17.47 -33.63 25.89
N ALA A 389 18.08 -34.19 26.92
CA ALA A 389 17.92 -33.71 28.30
C ALA A 389 18.46 -32.29 28.47
N ARG A 390 19.61 -32.01 27.83
CA ARG A 390 20.22 -30.68 27.81
C ARG A 390 19.33 -29.66 27.11
N ILE A 391 18.78 -30.01 25.94
CA ILE A 391 17.86 -29.14 25.20
C ILE A 391 16.63 -28.80 26.04
N THR A 392 15.97 -29.78 26.64
CA THR A 392 14.74 -29.57 27.41
C THR A 392 14.97 -28.86 28.75
N THR A 393 16.18 -28.95 29.31
CA THR A 393 16.55 -28.24 30.53
C THR A 393 16.92 -26.77 30.29
N LEU A 394 17.64 -26.49 29.21
CA LEU A 394 18.16 -25.15 28.92
C LEU A 394 17.16 -24.28 28.16
N TYR A 395 16.27 -24.88 27.38
CA TYR A 395 15.40 -24.18 26.47
C TYR A 395 13.93 -24.48 26.71
N ALA A 396 13.22 -23.51 27.27
CA ALA A 396 11.77 -23.58 27.39
C ALA A 396 11.09 -23.12 26.09
N GLY A 397 9.96 -23.75 25.73
CA GLY A 397 9.15 -23.30 24.59
C GLY A 397 9.78 -23.65 23.23
N LEU A 398 10.30 -24.87 23.09
CA LEU A 398 10.74 -25.39 21.80
C LEU A 398 9.61 -25.35 20.77
N VAL A 399 9.90 -24.86 19.58
CA VAL A 399 8.97 -24.79 18.45
C VAL A 399 9.67 -25.16 17.15
N LEU A 400 9.06 -26.04 16.37
CA LEU A 400 9.44 -26.27 14.97
C LEU A 400 8.73 -25.21 14.12
N ARG A 401 9.51 -24.39 13.44
CA ARG A 401 9.00 -23.27 12.63
C ARG A 401 9.94 -22.93 11.47
N THR A 402 9.54 -22.02 10.63
CA THR A 402 10.43 -21.35 9.67
C THR A 402 11.12 -20.13 10.32
N ARG A 403 12.06 -19.51 9.60
CA ARG A 403 12.81 -18.36 10.12
C ARG A 403 11.93 -17.16 10.47
N GLN A 404 12.36 -16.41 11.49
CA GLN A 404 11.74 -15.15 11.90
C GLN A 404 12.78 -14.01 11.95
N PRO A 405 12.34 -12.73 11.84
CA PRO A 405 13.21 -11.60 12.04
C PRO A 405 13.84 -11.63 13.45
N GLY A 406 15.17 -11.45 13.52
CA GLY A 406 15.89 -11.47 14.80
C GLY A 406 16.49 -12.81 15.16
N ASP A 407 16.22 -13.89 14.44
CA ASP A 407 16.79 -15.22 14.71
C ASP A 407 18.32 -15.24 14.70
N VAL A 408 18.88 -15.93 15.69
CA VAL A 408 20.31 -16.12 15.89
C VAL A 408 20.64 -17.62 15.86
N TYR A 409 21.70 -18.00 15.15
CA TYR A 409 22.16 -19.37 15.06
C TYR A 409 23.68 -19.47 15.25
N ARG A 410 24.10 -20.43 16.04
CA ARG A 410 25.51 -20.74 16.28
C ARG A 410 25.81 -22.17 15.82
N PRO A 411 26.24 -22.36 14.56
CA PRO A 411 26.54 -23.71 14.06
C PRO A 411 27.70 -24.35 14.83
N ALA A 412 27.65 -25.68 14.98
CA ALA A 412 28.69 -26.45 15.63
C ALA A 412 30.07 -26.19 14.98
N GLY A 413 31.11 -25.99 15.83
CA GLY A 413 32.48 -25.70 15.41
C GLY A 413 32.80 -24.23 15.05
N ARG A 414 31.87 -23.29 15.31
CA ARG A 414 32.12 -21.84 15.13
C ARG A 414 31.88 -21.08 16.42
N ALA A 415 32.85 -20.26 16.84
CA ALA A 415 32.82 -19.51 18.09
C ALA A 415 31.93 -18.24 18.08
N VAL A 416 31.38 -17.83 16.93
CA VAL A 416 30.69 -16.55 16.78
C VAL A 416 29.18 -16.73 16.60
N HIS A 417 28.39 -16.01 17.40
CA HIS A 417 26.97 -15.85 17.20
C HIS A 417 26.72 -15.00 15.96
N ASN A 418 26.05 -15.56 14.96
CA ASN A 418 25.66 -14.81 13.78
C ASN A 418 24.12 -14.72 13.70
N ARG A 419 23.60 -13.58 13.20
CA ARG A 419 22.21 -13.52 12.78
C ARG A 419 21.96 -14.60 11.76
N LEU A 420 20.90 -15.39 11.91
CA LEU A 420 20.58 -16.52 11.04
C LEU A 420 20.64 -16.15 9.55
N ARG A 421 20.15 -14.95 9.19
CA ARG A 421 20.20 -14.43 7.81
C ARG A 421 21.62 -14.33 7.26
N LYS A 422 22.58 -13.85 8.08
CA LYS A 422 23.99 -13.72 7.69
C LYS A 422 24.57 -15.10 7.47
N TRP A 423 24.33 -16.02 8.42
CA TRP A 423 24.80 -17.39 8.31
C TRP A 423 24.23 -18.13 7.09
N MET A 424 22.92 -17.94 6.76
CA MET A 424 22.32 -18.52 5.56
C MET A 424 22.96 -18.03 4.26
N ASN A 425 23.47 -16.78 4.23
CA ASN A 425 24.23 -16.27 3.10
C ASN A 425 25.60 -16.95 3.00
N GLU A 426 26.31 -17.09 4.13
CA GLU A 426 27.63 -17.74 4.19
C GLU A 426 27.59 -19.25 3.91
N ALA A 427 26.44 -19.89 4.17
CA ALA A 427 26.19 -21.31 3.90
C ALA A 427 25.60 -21.57 2.50
N ASP A 428 25.56 -20.55 1.62
CA ASP A 428 25.03 -20.61 0.26
C ASP A 428 23.62 -21.21 0.16
N ILE A 429 22.77 -20.99 1.20
CA ILE A 429 21.40 -21.46 1.16
C ILE A 429 20.61 -20.58 0.18
N PRO A 430 20.04 -21.14 -0.89
CA PRO A 430 19.29 -20.38 -1.89
C PRO A 430 18.18 -19.57 -1.26
N ALA A 431 18.00 -18.31 -1.67
CA ALA A 431 17.00 -17.40 -1.11
C ALA A 431 15.59 -18.01 -1.10
N GLN A 432 15.23 -18.76 -2.13
CA GLN A 432 13.96 -19.47 -2.30
C GLN A 432 13.67 -20.51 -1.21
N ARG A 433 14.71 -21.13 -0.65
CA ARG A 433 14.60 -22.18 0.38
C ARG A 433 14.56 -21.63 1.81
N ARG A 434 14.98 -20.38 2.02
CA ARG A 434 15.17 -19.84 3.37
C ARG A 434 13.87 -19.66 4.15
N ASP A 435 12.78 -19.36 3.45
CA ASP A 435 11.47 -19.10 4.06
C ASP A 435 10.66 -20.38 4.33
N THR A 436 11.08 -21.50 3.74
CA THR A 436 10.45 -22.81 3.91
C THR A 436 11.33 -23.81 4.67
N LEU A 437 12.56 -23.38 5.07
CA LEU A 437 13.51 -24.26 5.74
C LEU A 437 13.06 -24.52 7.20
N PRO A 438 12.87 -25.79 7.60
CA PRO A 438 12.50 -26.13 8.96
C PRO A 438 13.61 -25.77 9.96
N LEU A 439 13.23 -25.15 11.07
CA LEU A 439 14.09 -24.78 12.17
C LEU A 439 13.46 -25.24 13.49
N LEU A 440 14.27 -25.83 14.39
CA LEU A 440 13.89 -25.99 15.79
C LEU A 440 14.46 -24.80 16.57
N ALA A 441 13.61 -24.04 17.21
CA ALA A 441 13.99 -22.81 17.92
C ALA A 441 13.31 -22.69 19.29
N ALA A 442 13.94 -21.92 20.17
CA ALA A 442 13.36 -21.44 21.43
C ALA A 442 13.47 -19.90 21.43
N GLY A 443 12.31 -19.22 21.36
CA GLY A 443 12.31 -17.77 21.12
C GLY A 443 13.04 -17.40 19.83
N SER A 444 14.05 -16.53 19.91
CA SER A 444 14.92 -16.13 18.78
C SER A 444 16.15 -17.00 18.60
N GLU A 445 16.43 -17.96 19.51
CA GLU A 445 17.58 -18.82 19.44
C GLU A 445 17.25 -20.08 18.64
N VAL A 446 17.97 -20.29 17.53
CA VAL A 446 17.81 -21.44 16.63
C VAL A 446 18.74 -22.57 17.11
N LEU A 447 18.16 -23.70 17.46
CA LEU A 447 18.87 -24.84 17.99
C LEU A 447 19.22 -25.87 16.92
N TRP A 448 18.44 -25.96 15.86
CA TRP A 448 18.67 -26.86 14.74
C TRP A 448 18.17 -26.26 13.42
N VAL A 449 18.89 -26.50 12.37
CA VAL A 449 18.55 -26.11 10.99
C VAL A 449 18.54 -27.35 10.10
N CYS A 450 17.44 -27.56 9.40
CA CYS A 450 17.29 -28.69 8.46
C CYS A 450 18.42 -28.72 7.43
N GLY A 451 19.10 -29.86 7.31
CA GLY A 451 20.24 -30.06 6.42
C GLY A 451 21.57 -29.48 6.91
N SER A 452 21.59 -28.74 8.01
CA SER A 452 22.81 -28.11 8.56
C SER A 452 23.19 -28.67 9.93
N GLY A 453 22.19 -29.02 10.77
CA GLY A 453 22.41 -29.70 12.04
C GLY A 453 22.13 -28.85 13.28
N PHE A 454 22.53 -29.37 14.44
CA PHE A 454 22.32 -28.72 15.74
C PHE A 454 23.35 -27.60 16.02
N ALA A 455 22.94 -26.68 16.89
CA ALA A 455 23.79 -25.59 17.36
C ALA A 455 24.92 -26.08 18.26
N GLU A 456 25.96 -25.24 18.38
CA GLU A 456 27.12 -25.50 19.25
C GLU A 456 26.72 -25.74 20.70
N GLY A 457 27.36 -26.72 21.34
CA GLY A 457 27.11 -27.10 22.74
C GLY A 457 25.95 -28.06 22.96
N LEU A 458 25.23 -28.46 21.90
CA LEU A 458 24.13 -29.40 21.98
C LEU A 458 24.48 -30.83 21.58
N ALA A 459 25.69 -31.05 21.08
CA ALA A 459 26.17 -32.39 20.71
C ALA A 459 26.15 -33.37 21.93
N PRO A 460 25.83 -34.65 21.71
CA PRO A 460 25.91 -35.66 22.77
C PRO A 460 27.34 -35.79 23.31
N ASP A 461 27.48 -36.01 24.60
CA ASP A 461 28.75 -36.26 25.29
C ASP A 461 28.63 -37.44 26.28
N GLU A 462 29.65 -37.68 27.09
CA GLU A 462 29.70 -38.80 28.04
C GLU A 462 28.59 -38.74 29.11
N THR A 463 28.00 -37.52 29.34
CA THR A 463 26.93 -37.31 30.33
C THR A 463 25.54 -37.46 29.75
N THR A 464 25.42 -37.61 28.42
CA THR A 464 24.12 -37.67 27.72
C THR A 464 23.40 -38.98 28.10
N THR A 465 22.14 -38.85 28.54
CA THR A 465 21.27 -39.97 28.88
C THR A 465 20.27 -40.29 27.77
N GLN A 466 19.86 -39.29 26.99
CA GLN A 466 18.90 -39.38 25.88
C GLN A 466 19.40 -38.58 24.69
N ILE A 467 19.31 -39.20 23.50
CA ILE A 467 19.70 -38.58 22.25
C ILE A 467 18.46 -38.22 21.44
N LEU A 468 18.40 -36.94 21.01
CA LEU A 468 17.49 -36.50 19.96
C LEU A 468 18.16 -36.61 18.61
N GLN A 469 17.53 -37.34 17.69
CA GLN A 469 17.92 -37.41 16.28
C GLN A 469 16.85 -36.80 15.40
N MET A 470 17.25 -35.88 14.52
CA MET A 470 16.37 -35.24 13.54
C MET A 470 16.88 -35.42 12.13
N GLU A 471 16.04 -35.98 11.25
CA GLU A 471 16.43 -36.37 9.90
C GLU A 471 15.38 -35.97 8.88
N GLN A 472 15.85 -35.69 7.66
CA GLN A 472 14.99 -35.50 6.51
C GLN A 472 15.08 -36.74 5.64
N GLU A 473 13.97 -37.47 5.56
CA GLU A 473 13.82 -38.65 4.68
C GLU A 473 13.28 -38.21 3.31
N THR A 474 13.70 -38.87 2.25
CA THR A 474 13.22 -38.69 0.87
C THR A 474 11.91 -39.39 0.64
#